data_f39d048fc2b42beaca281836c29761e5
#
_entry.id   f39d048fc2b42beaca281836c29761e5
#
_cell.length_a   1.000
_cell.length_b   1.000
_cell.length_c   1.000
_cell.angle_alpha   90.00
_cell.angle_beta   90.00
_cell.angle_gamma   90.00
#
_symmetry.space_group_name_H-M   'P 1'
#
loop_
_entity.id
_entity.type
_entity.pdbx_description
1 polymer ?
#
loop_
_entity_poly.entity_id
_entity_poly.type
_entity_poly.pdbx_seq_one_letter_code
_entity_poly.pdbx_strand_id
1 'polypeptide(L)'
;MNQGKQVIRLWKPYGVLTQFTDAEGRPTLADYVRVPGVYAAGRLDMDSEGLLLLTDDNRLKTRLMEPKFGHPRTYWAQVEGIPDEAALERLRKGVQLKDGWTRPALAERIDPPKLPAREPPIRVRKQIPDCWVQLTLTEGRNRQVRRMTAAVGYPTLRLVRWAIGMITLEGLKPGEWQVVEKADVERLMEMIGHKG
;
A
#
# COMPACT_ATOMS: atom_id res chain seq x y z
N MET A 1 -18.45 -29.27 -1.74
CA MET A 1 -16.98 -29.15 -1.86
C MET A 1 -16.56 -27.92 -1.09
N ASN A 2 -15.82 -28.11 -0.01
CA ASN A 2 -15.33 -27.02 0.82
C ASN A 2 -14.24 -26.28 0.03
N GLN A 3 -14.58 -25.23 -0.69
CA GLN A 3 -13.56 -24.40 -1.33
C GLN A 3 -12.73 -23.80 -0.20
N GLY A 4 -11.46 -24.17 -0.15
CA GLY A 4 -10.54 -23.63 0.85
C GLY A 4 -10.53 -22.12 0.81
N LYS A 5 -10.26 -21.48 1.96
CA LYS A 5 -10.20 -20.04 2.10
C LYS A 5 -9.30 -19.42 1.04
N GLN A 6 -9.78 -18.36 0.40
CA GLN A 6 -9.14 -17.75 -0.75
C GLN A 6 -8.51 -16.41 -0.40
N VAL A 7 -7.33 -16.15 -0.92
CA VAL A 7 -6.65 -14.85 -0.83
C VAL A 7 -6.34 -14.35 -2.23
N ILE A 8 -6.72 -13.12 -2.50
CA ILE A 8 -6.50 -12.46 -3.79
C ILE A 8 -5.56 -11.28 -3.57
N ARG A 9 -4.58 -11.12 -4.44
CA ARG A 9 -3.79 -9.90 -4.59
C ARG A 9 -4.32 -9.10 -5.77
N LEU A 10 -4.74 -7.88 -5.53
CA LEU A 10 -5.24 -6.94 -6.53
C LEU A 10 -4.29 -5.76 -6.64
N TRP A 11 -3.98 -5.32 -7.86
CA TRP A 11 -3.47 -3.97 -8.06
C TRP A 11 -4.64 -2.99 -8.13
N LYS A 12 -4.97 -2.37 -6.99
CA LYS A 12 -6.01 -1.33 -6.95
C LYS A 12 -5.55 -0.11 -7.75
N PRO A 13 -6.29 0.31 -8.79
CA PRO A 13 -5.95 1.51 -9.54
C PRO A 13 -6.15 2.80 -8.71
N TYR A 14 -5.59 3.90 -9.21
CA TYR A 14 -5.91 5.25 -8.75
C TYR A 14 -7.39 5.55 -8.97
N GLY A 15 -7.99 6.33 -8.09
CA GLY A 15 -9.40 6.76 -8.21
C GLY A 15 -10.44 5.71 -7.81
N VAL A 16 -10.03 4.53 -7.35
CA VAL A 16 -10.91 3.43 -6.94
C VAL A 16 -11.06 3.38 -5.42
N LEU A 17 -12.29 3.29 -4.94
CA LEU A 17 -12.60 3.13 -3.52
C LEU A 17 -12.31 1.69 -3.05
N THR A 18 -11.79 1.55 -1.82
CA THR A 18 -11.55 0.24 -1.20
C THR A 18 -12.82 -0.30 -0.55
N GLN A 19 -13.87 -0.46 -1.35
CA GLN A 19 -15.18 -1.02 -0.97
C GLN A 19 -15.88 -1.54 -2.21
N PHE A 20 -16.92 -2.35 -2.06
CA PHE A 20 -17.66 -2.97 -3.17
C PHE A 20 -18.91 -2.19 -3.59
N THR A 21 -19.34 -1.22 -2.80
CA THR A 21 -20.53 -0.40 -3.09
C THR A 21 -20.24 1.07 -2.84
N ASP A 22 -20.88 1.94 -3.61
CA ASP A 22 -20.81 3.38 -3.41
C ASP A 22 -22.13 4.04 -3.83
N ALA A 23 -22.67 4.90 -2.98
CA ALA A 23 -23.93 5.59 -3.26
C ALA A 23 -23.78 6.73 -4.29
N GLU A 24 -22.55 7.24 -4.47
CA GLU A 24 -22.25 8.35 -5.39
C GLU A 24 -21.80 7.85 -6.77
N GLY A 25 -21.78 6.54 -7.01
CA GLY A 25 -21.42 5.94 -8.29
C GLY A 25 -19.93 6.06 -8.65
N ARG A 26 -19.05 6.29 -7.66
CA ARG A 26 -17.59 6.29 -7.87
C ARG A 26 -17.08 4.87 -8.11
N PRO A 27 -15.95 4.69 -8.85
CA PRO A 27 -15.37 3.38 -9.06
C PRO A 27 -15.05 2.66 -7.74
N THR A 28 -15.38 1.38 -7.67
CA THR A 28 -15.22 0.52 -6.50
C THR A 28 -14.49 -0.78 -6.84
N LEU A 29 -14.22 -1.62 -5.84
CA LEU A 29 -13.64 -2.93 -6.06
C LEU A 29 -14.54 -3.86 -6.89
N ALA A 30 -15.86 -3.64 -6.90
CA ALA A 30 -16.81 -4.43 -7.70
C ALA A 30 -16.56 -4.33 -9.21
N ASP A 31 -15.97 -3.23 -9.67
CA ASP A 31 -15.64 -3.02 -11.08
C ASP A 31 -14.48 -3.91 -11.55
N TYR A 32 -13.68 -4.42 -10.62
CA TYR A 32 -12.46 -5.18 -10.89
C TYR A 32 -12.53 -6.63 -10.40
N VAL A 33 -13.13 -6.89 -9.24
CA VAL A 33 -13.13 -8.20 -8.59
C VAL A 33 -14.56 -8.73 -8.47
N ARG A 34 -14.85 -9.78 -9.25
CA ARG A 34 -16.17 -10.45 -9.25
C ARG A 34 -16.13 -11.81 -8.57
N VAL A 35 -15.34 -11.91 -7.47
CA VAL A 35 -15.24 -13.13 -6.67
C VAL A 35 -16.14 -13.02 -5.46
N PRO A 36 -17.15 -13.89 -5.31
CA PRO A 36 -18.09 -13.82 -4.20
C PRO A 36 -17.39 -14.06 -2.86
N GLY A 37 -17.84 -13.35 -1.82
CA GLY A 37 -17.45 -13.59 -0.45
C GLY A 37 -16.09 -13.02 -0.02
N VAL A 38 -15.30 -12.44 -0.95
CA VAL A 38 -14.02 -11.82 -0.59
C VAL A 38 -14.21 -10.35 -0.18
N TYR A 39 -13.46 -9.93 0.81
CA TYR A 39 -13.44 -8.56 1.34
C TYR A 39 -12.02 -8.06 1.49
N ALA A 40 -11.83 -6.75 1.35
CA ALA A 40 -10.51 -6.14 1.51
C ALA A 40 -9.95 -6.34 2.92
N ALA A 41 -8.72 -6.84 2.99
CA ALA A 41 -7.94 -6.97 4.22
C ALA A 41 -7.10 -5.70 4.43
N GLY A 42 -7.76 -4.62 4.82
CA GLY A 42 -7.19 -3.29 4.97
C GLY A 42 -7.70 -2.30 3.92
N ARG A 43 -7.13 -1.11 3.90
CA ARG A 43 -7.55 -0.03 3.02
C ARG A 43 -6.36 0.57 2.25
N LEU A 44 -6.67 1.09 1.08
CA LEU A 44 -5.87 2.08 0.36
C LEU A 44 -6.78 3.27 0.07
N ASP A 45 -6.24 4.46 0.20
CA ASP A 45 -6.98 5.68 -0.12
C ASP A 45 -7.34 5.70 -1.61
N MET A 46 -8.39 6.45 -1.97
CA MET A 46 -8.83 6.59 -3.36
C MET A 46 -7.71 7.13 -4.26
N ASP A 47 -6.89 8.05 -3.75
CA ASP A 47 -5.74 8.65 -4.44
C ASP A 47 -4.42 7.85 -4.32
N SER A 48 -4.49 6.62 -3.81
CA SER A 48 -3.36 5.69 -3.71
C SER A 48 -3.60 4.46 -4.57
N GLU A 49 -2.52 3.91 -5.12
CA GLU A 49 -2.52 2.73 -5.99
C GLU A 49 -1.84 1.55 -5.31
N GLY A 50 -2.01 0.38 -5.87
CA GLY A 50 -1.13 -0.73 -5.57
C GLY A 50 -1.79 -1.91 -4.86
N LEU A 51 -0.97 -2.69 -4.20
CA LEU A 51 -1.35 -3.98 -3.63
C LEU A 51 -2.44 -3.86 -2.58
N LEU A 52 -3.55 -4.52 -2.84
CA LEU A 52 -4.63 -4.75 -1.91
C LEU A 52 -4.88 -6.25 -1.82
N LEU A 53 -4.91 -6.80 -0.61
CA LEU A 53 -5.30 -8.19 -0.38
C LEU A 53 -6.79 -8.24 -0.10
N LEU A 54 -7.47 -9.21 -0.72
CA LEU A 54 -8.87 -9.52 -0.44
C LEU A 54 -8.98 -10.99 -0.05
N THR A 55 -9.87 -11.32 0.88
CA THR A 55 -10.03 -12.68 1.36
C THR A 55 -11.43 -12.91 1.95
N ASP A 56 -11.86 -14.15 1.93
CA ASP A 56 -13.01 -14.69 2.66
C ASP A 56 -12.60 -15.22 4.05
N ASP A 57 -11.29 -15.22 4.37
CA ASP A 57 -10.77 -15.60 5.68
C ASP A 57 -10.81 -14.43 6.67
N ASN A 58 -11.82 -14.41 7.55
CA ASN A 58 -11.94 -13.39 8.58
C ASN A 58 -10.76 -13.37 9.57
N ARG A 59 -10.11 -14.51 9.84
CA ARG A 59 -8.95 -14.59 10.72
C ARG A 59 -7.74 -13.88 10.10
N LEU A 60 -7.44 -14.18 8.84
CA LEU A 60 -6.38 -13.50 8.09
C LEU A 60 -6.67 -12.00 7.98
N LYS A 61 -7.89 -11.64 7.58
CA LYS A 61 -8.33 -10.24 7.47
C LYS A 61 -8.11 -9.48 8.77
N THR A 62 -8.56 -10.01 9.90
CA THR A 62 -8.40 -9.38 11.22
C THR A 62 -6.92 -9.16 11.54
N ARG A 63 -6.07 -10.18 11.36
CA ARG A 63 -4.63 -10.07 11.62
C ARG A 63 -3.93 -9.04 10.74
N LEU A 64 -4.30 -8.94 9.45
CA LEU A 64 -3.75 -7.93 8.54
C LEU A 64 -4.19 -6.50 8.89
N MET A 65 -5.34 -6.34 9.54
CA MET A 65 -5.89 -5.03 9.89
C MET A 65 -5.44 -4.54 11.28
N GLU A 66 -5.14 -5.44 12.21
CA GLU A 66 -4.77 -5.06 13.56
C GLU A 66 -3.33 -4.54 13.67
N PRO A 67 -3.14 -3.32 14.20
CA PRO A 67 -1.80 -2.68 14.31
C PRO A 67 -0.80 -3.47 15.15
N LYS A 68 -1.28 -4.30 16.10
CA LYS A 68 -0.42 -5.09 16.99
C LYS A 68 0.46 -6.10 16.23
N PHE A 69 -0.01 -6.62 15.10
CA PHE A 69 0.75 -7.60 14.31
C PHE A 69 1.87 -6.98 13.47
N GLY A 70 1.86 -5.67 13.24
CA GLY A 70 3.01 -4.89 12.78
C GLY A 70 3.74 -5.43 11.54
N HIS A 71 3.01 -6.05 10.59
CA HIS A 71 3.61 -6.60 9.39
C HIS A 71 4.11 -5.47 8.46
N PRO A 72 5.22 -5.69 7.72
CA PRO A 72 5.78 -4.69 6.85
C PRO A 72 4.88 -4.43 5.63
N ARG A 73 4.74 -3.16 5.29
CA ARG A 73 4.11 -2.68 4.06
C ARG A 73 5.08 -1.77 3.36
N THR A 74 5.46 -2.14 2.15
CA THR A 74 6.41 -1.38 1.34
C THR A 74 5.67 -0.51 0.34
N TYR A 75 6.05 0.76 0.29
CA TYR A 75 5.48 1.76 -0.58
C TYR A 75 6.55 2.37 -1.46
N TRP A 76 6.23 2.60 -2.72
CA TRP A 76 6.98 3.44 -3.63
C TRP A 76 6.27 4.78 -3.75
N ALA A 77 6.92 5.83 -3.31
CA ALA A 77 6.40 7.19 -3.30
C ALA A 77 7.20 8.05 -4.26
N GLN A 78 6.55 8.58 -5.31
CA GLN A 78 7.10 9.67 -6.09
C GLN A 78 6.85 10.94 -5.32
N VAL A 79 7.92 11.66 -4.98
CA VAL A 79 7.86 12.88 -4.17
C VAL A 79 8.35 14.07 -4.97
N GLU A 80 7.85 15.27 -4.64
CA GLU A 80 8.31 16.53 -5.19
C GLU A 80 9.65 16.90 -4.54
N GLY A 81 10.66 17.19 -5.34
CA GLY A 81 12.04 17.41 -4.89
C GLY A 81 12.86 16.11 -4.76
N ILE A 82 14.12 16.26 -4.41
CA ILE A 82 15.07 15.16 -4.20
C ILE A 82 15.45 15.14 -2.73
N PRO A 83 14.90 14.21 -1.93
CA PRO A 83 15.22 14.09 -0.51
C PRO A 83 16.72 13.89 -0.29
N ASP A 84 17.31 14.70 0.58
CA ASP A 84 18.67 14.53 1.07
C ASP A 84 18.75 13.42 2.13
N GLU A 85 19.98 13.06 2.52
CA GLU A 85 20.17 12.00 3.51
C GLU A 85 19.60 12.40 4.89
N ALA A 86 19.61 13.67 5.24
CA ALA A 86 19.02 14.15 6.49
C ALA A 86 17.50 13.94 6.53
N ALA A 87 16.81 14.17 5.42
CA ALA A 87 15.39 13.90 5.31
C ALA A 87 15.08 12.39 5.38
N LEU A 88 15.88 11.55 4.70
CA LEU A 88 15.75 10.10 4.77
C LEU A 88 15.99 9.56 6.18
N GLU A 89 16.98 10.08 6.87
CA GLU A 89 17.29 9.68 8.24
C GLU A 89 16.15 10.06 9.21
N ARG A 90 15.52 11.21 9.01
CA ARG A 90 14.31 11.58 9.77
C ARG A 90 13.16 10.61 9.51
N LEU A 91 12.95 10.17 8.27
CA LEU A 91 11.94 9.15 7.95
C LEU A 91 12.25 7.81 8.63
N ARG A 92 13.53 7.41 8.67
CA ARG A 92 13.97 6.16 9.32
C ARG A 92 13.78 6.18 10.83
N LYS A 93 14.10 7.29 11.49
CA LYS A 93 13.92 7.45 12.95
C LYS A 93 12.48 7.63 13.38
N GLY A 94 11.63 7.99 12.45
CA GLY A 94 10.27 8.43 12.69
C GLY A 94 10.14 9.94 12.68
N VAL A 95 8.95 10.42 12.40
CA VAL A 95 8.62 11.85 12.34
C VAL A 95 7.44 12.18 13.24
N GLN A 96 7.46 13.39 13.80
CA GLN A 96 6.33 13.91 14.57
C GLN A 96 5.21 14.32 13.59
N LEU A 97 4.07 13.68 13.73
CA LEU A 97 2.82 14.03 13.06
C LEU A 97 1.84 14.63 14.07
N LYS A 98 0.69 15.16 13.60
CA LYS A 98 -0.33 15.73 14.49
C LYS A 98 -0.87 14.72 15.53
N ASP A 99 -0.88 13.44 15.20
CA ASP A 99 -1.34 12.32 16.02
C ASP A 99 -0.19 11.56 16.69
N GLY A 100 0.96 12.18 16.84
CA GLY A 100 2.12 11.65 17.57
C GLY A 100 3.25 11.17 16.65
N TRP A 101 4.32 10.68 17.27
CA TRP A 101 5.49 10.13 16.57
C TRP A 101 5.13 8.87 15.80
N THR A 102 5.65 8.76 14.58
CA THR A 102 5.61 7.53 13.82
C THR A 102 6.62 6.52 14.35
N ARG A 103 6.36 5.23 14.13
CA ARG A 103 7.38 4.22 14.36
C ARG A 103 8.55 4.42 13.39
N PRO A 104 9.77 3.94 13.74
CA PRO A 104 10.87 3.83 12.80
C PRO A 104 10.45 3.09 11.53
N ALA A 105 11.00 3.52 10.39
CA ALA A 105 10.71 2.97 9.08
C ALA A 105 12.01 2.64 8.33
N LEU A 106 11.93 1.84 7.27
CA LEU A 106 12.99 1.81 6.27
C LEU A 106 12.67 2.89 5.23
N ALA A 107 13.66 3.67 4.84
CA ALA A 107 13.50 4.70 3.82
C ALA A 107 14.79 4.85 3.00
N GLU A 108 14.65 4.83 1.69
CA GLU A 108 15.75 4.98 0.74
C GLU A 108 15.27 5.59 -0.57
N ARG A 109 16.15 6.29 -1.27
CA ARG A 109 15.89 6.68 -2.67
C ARG A 109 16.05 5.46 -3.55
N ILE A 110 15.19 5.34 -4.54
CA ILE A 110 15.26 4.29 -5.55
C ILE A 110 15.25 4.92 -6.95
N ASP A 111 15.76 4.19 -7.92
CA ASP A 111 15.59 4.55 -9.32
C ASP A 111 14.09 4.53 -9.69
N PRO A 112 13.66 5.33 -10.68
CA PRO A 112 12.28 5.32 -11.13
C PRO A 112 11.82 3.91 -11.47
N PRO A 113 10.84 3.36 -10.74
CA PRO A 113 10.39 2.00 -10.98
C PRO A 113 9.63 1.90 -12.30
N LYS A 114 9.73 0.74 -12.96
CA LYS A 114 8.99 0.45 -14.21
C LYS A 114 7.52 0.23 -13.91
N LEU A 115 6.79 1.32 -13.69
CA LEU A 115 5.35 1.30 -13.45
C LEU A 115 4.60 1.80 -14.69
N PRO A 116 3.40 1.27 -14.97
CA PRO A 116 2.50 1.85 -15.96
C PRO A 116 2.22 3.32 -15.66
N ALA A 117 1.98 4.10 -16.71
CA ALA A 117 1.52 5.49 -16.55
C ALA A 117 0.24 5.51 -15.71
N ARG A 118 0.12 6.51 -14.83
CA ARG A 118 -1.10 6.69 -14.04
C ARG A 118 -2.17 7.40 -14.87
N GLU A 119 -3.40 6.93 -14.78
CA GLU A 119 -4.60 7.60 -15.28
C GLU A 119 -5.46 8.11 -14.11
N PRO A 120 -5.77 9.43 -14.05
CA PRO A 120 -5.22 10.53 -14.82
C PRO A 120 -3.73 10.77 -14.51
N PRO A 121 -2.98 11.42 -15.43
CA PRO A 121 -1.54 11.64 -15.23
C PRO A 121 -1.25 12.52 -14.01
N ILE A 122 -0.04 12.38 -13.46
CA ILE A 122 0.42 13.20 -12.35
C ILE A 122 0.62 14.64 -12.83
N ARG A 123 0.22 15.61 -12.00
CA ARG A 123 0.54 17.02 -12.26
C ARG A 123 2.04 17.23 -12.08
N VAL A 124 2.75 17.44 -13.18
CA VAL A 124 4.18 17.74 -13.18
C VAL A 124 4.39 19.25 -13.13
N ARG A 125 5.22 19.71 -12.18
CA ARG A 125 5.73 21.08 -12.15
C ARG A 125 7.08 21.12 -12.88
N LYS A 126 7.13 21.73 -14.06
CA LYS A 126 8.32 21.71 -14.94
C LYS A 126 9.63 22.19 -14.29
N GLN A 127 9.57 22.94 -13.22
CA GLN A 127 10.74 23.55 -12.55
C GLN A 127 11.17 22.84 -11.27
N ILE A 128 10.44 21.84 -10.82
CA ILE A 128 10.75 21.12 -9.59
C ILE A 128 11.02 19.65 -9.98
N PRO A 129 12.21 19.13 -9.67
CA PRO A 129 12.49 17.72 -9.90
C PRO A 129 11.62 16.85 -9.03
N ASP A 130 11.46 15.59 -9.39
CA ASP A 130 10.83 14.57 -8.59
C ASP A 130 11.80 13.40 -8.35
N CYS A 131 11.53 12.63 -7.33
CA CYS A 131 12.35 11.48 -6.94
C CYS A 131 11.44 10.36 -6.44
N TRP A 132 11.90 9.13 -6.59
CA TRP A 132 11.24 7.98 -6.02
C TRP A 132 11.91 7.56 -4.71
N VAL A 133 11.08 7.33 -3.70
CA VAL A 133 11.49 6.88 -2.37
C VAL A 133 10.75 5.60 -2.04
N GLN A 134 11.47 4.58 -1.59
CA GLN A 134 10.89 3.40 -1.01
C GLN A 134 10.77 3.59 0.51
N LEU A 135 9.57 3.35 1.05
CA LEU A 135 9.32 3.33 2.49
C LEU A 135 8.70 1.99 2.90
N THR A 136 9.24 1.38 3.95
CA THR A 136 8.64 0.19 4.57
C THR A 136 8.22 0.51 6.00
N LEU A 137 6.92 0.40 6.25
CA LEU A 137 6.28 0.71 7.52
C LEU A 137 5.75 -0.56 8.19
N THR A 138 5.78 -0.60 9.53
CA THR A 138 5.17 -1.66 10.36
C THR A 138 3.92 -1.19 11.10
N GLU A 139 3.40 -0.02 10.77
CA GLU A 139 2.14 0.54 11.25
C GLU A 139 1.34 1.13 10.07
N GLY A 140 0.05 1.40 10.30
CA GLY A 140 -0.82 1.94 9.26
C GLY A 140 -1.76 2.99 9.83
N ARG A 141 -1.34 4.27 9.83
CA ARG A 141 -2.19 5.41 10.16
C ARG A 141 -2.82 5.99 8.91
N ASN A 142 -3.90 6.73 9.06
CA ASN A 142 -4.54 7.41 7.93
C ASN A 142 -3.52 8.28 7.18
N ARG A 143 -3.38 8.05 5.87
CA ARG A 143 -2.48 8.78 4.95
C ARG A 143 -1.04 8.93 5.45
N GLN A 144 -0.53 7.91 6.15
CA GLN A 144 0.73 8.02 6.88
C GLN A 144 1.92 8.36 6.00
N VAL A 145 2.15 7.64 4.90
CA VAL A 145 3.28 7.90 3.99
C VAL A 145 3.24 9.34 3.49
N ARG A 146 2.09 9.81 3.01
CA ARG A 146 1.92 11.19 2.50
C ARG A 146 2.21 12.24 3.57
N ARG A 147 1.80 12.00 4.81
CA ARG A 147 2.08 12.90 5.94
C ARG A 147 3.55 12.87 6.34
N MET A 148 4.19 11.71 6.32
CA MET A 148 5.61 11.56 6.66
C MET A 148 6.49 12.28 5.64
N THR A 149 6.27 12.07 4.34
CA THR A 149 7.06 12.71 3.28
C THR A 149 6.87 14.22 3.27
N ALA A 150 5.63 14.71 3.48
CA ALA A 150 5.35 16.14 3.61
C ALA A 150 6.02 16.76 4.85
N ALA A 151 6.06 16.04 5.99
CA ALA A 151 6.70 16.52 7.22
C ALA A 151 8.22 16.70 7.11
N VAL A 152 8.86 15.99 6.18
CA VAL A 152 10.28 16.19 5.87
C VAL A 152 10.53 17.14 4.70
N GLY A 153 9.46 17.72 4.09
CA GLY A 153 9.56 18.73 3.04
C GLY A 153 9.37 18.22 1.61
N TYR A 154 9.05 16.95 1.42
CA TYR A 154 8.95 16.30 0.10
C TYR A 154 7.55 15.67 -0.12
N PRO A 155 6.53 16.44 -0.47
CA PRO A 155 5.16 15.94 -0.60
C PRO A 155 5.02 14.88 -1.68
N THR A 156 4.23 13.86 -1.41
CA THR A 156 3.98 12.74 -2.33
C THR A 156 3.10 13.15 -3.50
N LEU A 157 3.57 12.94 -4.71
CA LEU A 157 2.85 13.10 -5.99
C LEU A 157 2.09 11.84 -6.39
N ARG A 158 2.76 10.67 -6.31
CA ARG A 158 2.19 9.35 -6.60
C ARG A 158 2.55 8.38 -5.48
N LEU A 159 1.61 7.51 -5.10
CA LEU A 159 1.84 6.52 -4.05
C LEU A 159 1.34 5.15 -4.50
N VAL A 160 2.25 4.19 -4.53
CA VAL A 160 1.97 2.80 -4.88
C VAL A 160 2.37 1.90 -3.71
N ARG A 161 1.43 1.15 -3.13
CA ARG A 161 1.81 0.10 -2.20
C ARG A 161 2.32 -1.10 -2.99
N TRP A 162 3.63 -1.31 -2.95
CA TRP A 162 4.30 -2.37 -3.70
C TRP A 162 4.13 -3.75 -3.06
N ALA A 163 4.25 -3.83 -1.73
CA ALA A 163 4.24 -5.10 -1.03
C ALA A 163 3.52 -5.06 0.33
N ILE A 164 3.01 -6.21 0.73
CA ILE A 164 2.55 -6.54 2.08
C ILE A 164 3.27 -7.82 2.49
N GLY A 165 4.22 -7.73 3.43
CA GLY A 165 5.13 -8.82 3.71
C GLY A 165 5.92 -9.24 2.47
N MET A 166 5.86 -10.50 2.11
CA MET A 166 6.47 -11.06 0.90
C MET A 166 5.57 -10.99 -0.34
N ILE A 167 4.29 -10.67 -0.20
CA ILE A 167 3.38 -10.58 -1.35
C ILE A 167 3.58 -9.22 -2.02
N THR A 168 3.85 -9.24 -3.33
CA THR A 168 4.17 -8.06 -4.14
C THR A 168 3.16 -7.84 -5.27
N LEU A 169 3.30 -6.71 -5.97
CA LEU A 169 2.58 -6.42 -7.21
C LEU A 169 3.21 -7.07 -8.46
N GLU A 170 4.32 -7.75 -8.31
CA GLU A 170 5.05 -8.30 -9.45
C GLU A 170 4.14 -9.12 -10.38
N GLY A 171 4.22 -8.86 -11.69
CA GLY A 171 3.42 -9.54 -12.71
C GLY A 171 1.97 -9.06 -12.85
N LEU A 172 1.50 -8.10 -12.03
CA LEU A 172 0.17 -7.50 -12.18
C LEU A 172 0.24 -6.16 -12.90
N LYS A 173 -0.86 -5.79 -13.55
CA LYS A 173 -1.15 -4.44 -14.04
C LYS A 173 -2.27 -3.80 -13.21
N PRO A 174 -2.43 -2.47 -13.26
CA PRO A 174 -3.56 -1.80 -12.61
C PRO A 174 -4.91 -2.40 -13.00
N GLY A 175 -5.71 -2.77 -12.00
CA GLY A 175 -7.00 -3.44 -12.18
C GLY A 175 -6.94 -4.97 -12.27
N GLU A 176 -5.76 -5.55 -12.47
CA GLU A 176 -5.60 -7.01 -12.48
C GLU A 176 -5.48 -7.59 -11.07
N TRP A 177 -5.95 -8.82 -10.93
CA TRP A 177 -5.83 -9.58 -9.70
C TRP A 177 -5.46 -11.04 -9.98
N GLN A 178 -4.87 -11.68 -8.98
CA GLN A 178 -4.53 -13.11 -9.02
C GLN A 178 -4.78 -13.73 -7.64
N VAL A 179 -5.08 -15.01 -7.64
CA VAL A 179 -5.12 -15.79 -6.40
C VAL A 179 -3.70 -15.96 -5.89
N VAL A 180 -3.52 -15.72 -4.59
CA VAL A 180 -2.23 -15.93 -3.91
C VAL A 180 -2.05 -17.44 -3.67
N GLU A 181 -0.87 -17.96 -3.96
CA GLU A 181 -0.56 -19.36 -3.73
C GLU A 181 -0.66 -19.72 -2.24
N LYS A 182 -1.13 -20.93 -1.96
CA LYS A 182 -1.35 -21.39 -0.58
C LYS A 182 -0.08 -21.31 0.27
N ALA A 183 1.07 -21.65 -0.29
CA ALA A 183 2.35 -21.55 0.40
C ALA A 183 2.70 -20.12 0.83
N ASP A 184 2.37 -19.12 0.00
CA ASP A 184 2.61 -17.70 0.32
C ASP A 184 1.62 -17.19 1.37
N VAL A 185 0.37 -17.69 1.34
CA VAL A 185 -0.62 -17.39 2.39
C VAL A 185 -0.15 -17.96 3.73
N GLU A 186 0.35 -19.18 3.75
CA GLU A 186 0.89 -19.83 4.96
C GLU A 186 2.07 -19.05 5.53
N ARG A 187 3.05 -18.67 4.70
CA ARG A 187 4.19 -17.82 5.09
C ARG A 187 3.75 -16.46 5.62
N LEU A 188 2.76 -15.83 4.96
CA LEU A 188 2.19 -14.57 5.44
C LEU A 188 1.54 -14.76 6.82
N MET A 189 0.78 -15.82 7.01
CA MET A 189 0.14 -16.15 8.30
C MET A 189 1.16 -16.41 9.40
N GLU A 190 2.26 -17.11 9.12
CA GLU A 190 3.38 -17.30 10.04
C GLU A 190 3.98 -15.96 10.44
N MET A 191 4.32 -15.11 9.48
CA MET A 191 4.91 -13.79 9.73
C MET A 191 4.03 -12.92 10.64
N ILE A 192 2.71 -12.94 10.45
CA ILE A 192 1.76 -12.16 11.28
C ILE A 192 1.27 -12.92 12.51
N GLY A 193 1.64 -14.18 12.66
CA GLY A 193 1.27 -15.05 13.79
C GLY A 193 2.30 -15.10 14.92
N HIS A 194 3.58 -14.83 14.60
CA HIS A 194 4.71 -15.01 15.53
C HIS A 194 4.99 -13.81 16.47
N LYS A 195 4.19 -12.74 16.39
CA LYS A 195 4.28 -11.63 17.35
C LYS A 195 3.15 -11.78 18.36
N GLY A 196 3.31 -12.75 19.24
CA GLY A 196 2.56 -12.87 20.50
C GLY A 196 3.34 -12.25 21.62
#